data_57228ef3895025a53ec67e4df20e91cd
#
_entry.id   57228ef3895025a53ec67e4df20e91cd
#
_cell.length_a   1.000
_cell.length_b   1.000
_cell.length_c   1.000
_cell.angle_alpha   90.00
_cell.angle_beta   90.00
_cell.angle_gamma   90.00
#
_symmetry.space_group_name_H-M   'P 1'
#
loop_
_entity.id
_entity.type
_entity.pdbx_description
1 polymer ?
#
loop_
_entity_poly.entity_id
_entity_poly.type
_entity_poly.pdbx_seq_one_letter_code
_entity_poly.pdbx_strand_id
1 'polypeptide(L)'
;MLRKVRFEIIDRLLKRINIMPEREYLSFLRYFGISIGEATYISPDAIIDITRPSLVTIGNQCYLNSGFKLLTHDFVAGVMRHVYGEFINSSGRVTIGNNVGTGYNVTILKGVTIGDNVFIAANSLVTKDVPGNCIVAGSPAKVICTLDEYRQKRLMCNEEEALDYARSIW
;
A
#
# COMPACT_ATOMS: atom_id res chain seq x y z
N MET A 1 30.38 -14.71 0.22
CA MET A 1 30.00 -15.07 -1.15
C MET A 1 28.48 -15.20 -1.33
N LEU A 2 27.79 -15.99 -0.54
CA LEU A 2 26.31 -16.19 -0.60
C LEU A 2 25.48 -14.91 -0.44
N ARG A 3 25.89 -13.93 0.37
CA ARG A 3 25.15 -12.65 0.54
C ARG A 3 25.17 -11.76 -0.72
N LYS A 4 26.29 -11.71 -1.47
CA LYS A 4 26.37 -10.94 -2.73
C LYS A 4 25.49 -11.53 -3.82
N VAL A 5 25.51 -12.86 -3.98
CA VAL A 5 24.68 -13.57 -4.96
C VAL A 5 23.19 -13.35 -4.68
N ARG A 6 22.78 -13.34 -3.40
CA ARG A 6 21.38 -13.07 -3.00
C ARG A 6 20.95 -11.65 -3.34
N PHE A 7 21.83 -10.66 -3.18
CA PHE A 7 21.55 -9.26 -3.51
C PHE A 7 21.45 -9.03 -5.03
N GLU A 8 22.33 -9.64 -5.83
CA GLU A 8 22.27 -9.54 -7.30
C GLU A 8 21.05 -10.23 -7.91
N ILE A 9 20.60 -11.35 -7.31
CA ILE A 9 19.38 -12.03 -7.73
C ILE A 9 18.17 -11.17 -7.39
N ILE A 10 18.12 -10.59 -6.20
CA ILE A 10 17.04 -9.69 -5.77
C ILE A 10 17.00 -8.44 -6.65
N ASP A 11 18.12 -7.81 -6.96
CA ASP A 11 18.18 -6.62 -7.81
C ASP A 11 17.74 -6.94 -9.27
N ARG A 12 18.13 -8.09 -9.81
CA ARG A 12 17.65 -8.56 -11.13
C ARG A 12 16.16 -8.87 -11.14
N LEU A 13 15.63 -9.45 -10.05
CA LEU A 13 14.20 -9.71 -9.89
C LEU A 13 13.42 -8.40 -9.76
N LEU A 14 13.90 -7.45 -8.97
CA LEU A 14 13.27 -6.13 -8.81
C LEU A 14 13.21 -5.36 -10.15
N LYS A 15 14.26 -5.43 -10.97
CA LYS A 15 14.26 -4.82 -12.30
C LYS A 15 13.32 -5.51 -13.31
N ARG A 16 12.94 -6.77 -13.05
CA ARG A 16 11.95 -7.51 -13.86
C ARG A 16 10.51 -7.33 -13.38
N ILE A 17 10.29 -6.85 -12.17
CA ILE A 17 8.95 -6.69 -11.56
C ILE A 17 8.04 -5.79 -12.42
N ASN A 18 8.59 -4.74 -13.04
CA ASN A 18 7.83 -3.87 -13.94
C ASN A 18 7.32 -4.56 -15.24
N ILE A 19 7.66 -5.83 -15.45
CA ILE A 19 7.26 -6.62 -16.62
C ILE A 19 6.44 -7.86 -16.19
N MET A 20 6.31 -8.11 -14.87
CA MET A 20 5.55 -9.27 -14.39
C MET A 20 4.04 -9.09 -14.60
N PRO A 21 3.34 -10.10 -15.13
CA PRO A 21 1.88 -10.16 -15.04
C PRO A 21 1.41 -10.11 -13.58
N GLU A 22 0.26 -9.52 -13.34
CA GLU A 22 -0.31 -9.32 -11.99
C GLU A 22 -0.30 -10.58 -11.12
N ARG A 23 -0.75 -11.71 -11.68
CA ARG A 23 -0.80 -13.00 -10.93
C ARG A 23 0.59 -13.47 -10.48
N GLU A 24 1.59 -13.23 -11.30
CA GLU A 24 2.97 -13.59 -10.99
C GLU A 24 3.54 -12.68 -9.91
N TYR A 25 3.19 -11.39 -9.94
CA TYR A 25 3.60 -10.42 -8.92
C TYR A 25 3.04 -10.75 -7.55
N LEU A 26 1.75 -11.07 -7.44
CA LEU A 26 1.14 -11.50 -6.17
C LEU A 26 1.77 -12.80 -5.65
N SER A 27 2.02 -13.77 -6.54
CA SER A 27 2.69 -15.02 -6.18
C SER A 27 4.11 -14.78 -5.69
N PHE A 28 4.83 -13.87 -6.32
CA PHE A 28 6.16 -13.43 -5.92
C PHE A 28 6.15 -12.81 -4.51
N LEU A 29 5.24 -11.87 -4.22
CA LEU A 29 5.12 -11.26 -2.90
C LEU A 29 4.81 -12.29 -1.80
N ARG A 30 3.88 -13.20 -2.06
CA ARG A 30 3.55 -14.31 -1.14
C ARG A 30 4.73 -15.26 -0.92
N TYR A 31 5.48 -15.57 -1.97
CA TYR A 31 6.70 -16.40 -1.88
C TYR A 31 7.74 -15.78 -0.93
N PHE A 32 7.87 -14.45 -0.90
CA PHE A 32 8.73 -13.75 0.06
C PHE A 32 8.16 -13.71 1.48
N GLY A 33 6.93 -14.13 1.71
CA GLY A 33 6.32 -14.23 3.04
C GLY A 33 5.44 -13.05 3.42
N ILE A 34 5.01 -12.23 2.43
CA ILE A 34 3.99 -11.21 2.65
C ILE A 34 2.63 -11.89 2.74
N SER A 35 1.87 -11.57 3.80
CA SER A 35 0.50 -12.04 3.94
C SER A 35 -0.43 -11.18 3.08
N ILE A 36 -1.06 -11.80 2.06
CA ILE A 36 -1.99 -11.13 1.15
C ILE A 36 -3.26 -11.96 1.06
N GLY A 37 -4.39 -11.33 1.35
CA GLY A 37 -5.71 -11.94 1.29
C GLY A 37 -6.19 -12.24 -0.14
N GLU A 38 -7.39 -12.79 -0.22
CA GLU A 38 -8.03 -13.18 -1.47
C GLU A 38 -8.69 -12.00 -2.18
N ALA A 39 -8.93 -12.12 -3.50
CA ALA A 39 -9.53 -11.08 -4.34
C ALA A 39 -8.84 -9.71 -4.21
N THR A 40 -7.54 -9.70 -3.92
CA THR A 40 -6.73 -8.48 -3.78
C THR A 40 -5.89 -8.28 -5.04
N TYR A 41 -5.97 -7.08 -5.58
CA TYR A 41 -5.16 -6.59 -6.69
C TYR A 41 -4.03 -5.70 -6.17
N ILE A 42 -2.83 -5.91 -6.66
CA ILE A 42 -1.68 -5.03 -6.43
C ILE A 42 -1.03 -4.77 -7.79
N SER A 43 -0.94 -3.51 -8.17
CA SER A 43 -0.32 -3.13 -9.43
C SER A 43 1.13 -3.64 -9.50
N PRO A 44 1.57 -4.23 -10.62
CA PRO A 44 2.93 -4.77 -10.76
C PRO A 44 4.06 -3.75 -10.59
N ASP A 45 3.78 -2.46 -10.72
CA ASP A 45 4.72 -1.36 -10.49
C ASP A 45 4.73 -0.86 -9.03
N ALA A 46 3.92 -1.46 -8.16
CA ALA A 46 3.92 -1.13 -6.75
C ALA A 46 5.26 -1.52 -6.09
N ILE A 47 5.70 -0.71 -5.16
CA ILE A 47 6.89 -0.98 -4.34
C ILE A 47 6.43 -1.46 -2.97
N ILE A 48 6.49 -2.77 -2.75
CA ILE A 48 6.25 -3.38 -1.44
C ILE A 48 7.60 -3.76 -0.83
N ASP A 49 7.84 -3.36 0.41
CA ASP A 49 9.09 -3.68 1.10
C ASP A 49 9.19 -5.18 1.39
N ILE A 50 9.93 -5.89 0.55
CA ILE A 50 10.19 -7.33 0.67
C ILE A 50 11.39 -7.66 1.56
N THR A 51 12.10 -6.66 2.10
CA THR A 51 13.27 -6.91 2.97
C THR A 51 12.86 -7.37 4.35
N ARG A 52 11.63 -7.06 4.77
CA ARG A 52 11.02 -7.45 6.05
C ARG A 52 9.57 -7.91 5.83
N PRO A 53 9.36 -8.99 5.06
CA PRO A 53 8.03 -9.37 4.57
C PRO A 53 7.05 -9.73 5.70
N SER A 54 7.56 -10.27 6.81
CA SER A 54 6.73 -10.57 8.00
C SER A 54 6.12 -9.35 8.69
N LEU A 55 6.56 -8.14 8.32
CA LEU A 55 5.99 -6.90 8.80
C LEU A 55 4.85 -6.38 7.91
N VAL A 56 4.52 -7.05 6.81
CA VAL A 56 3.47 -6.63 5.88
C VAL A 56 2.31 -7.61 5.92
N THR A 57 1.11 -7.07 6.16
CA THR A 57 -0.14 -7.80 6.03
C THR A 57 -1.13 -6.97 5.21
N ILE A 58 -1.73 -7.59 4.19
CA ILE A 58 -2.73 -6.98 3.31
C ILE A 58 -3.95 -7.89 3.34
N GLY A 59 -5.12 -7.33 3.61
CA GLY A 59 -6.39 -8.05 3.71
C GLY A 59 -6.97 -8.48 2.37
N ASN A 60 -8.22 -8.88 2.41
CA ASN A 60 -8.99 -9.33 1.25
C ASN A 60 -9.59 -8.15 0.47
N GLN A 61 -9.90 -8.36 -0.81
CA GLN A 61 -10.64 -7.40 -1.65
C GLN A 61 -10.00 -6.02 -1.71
N CYS A 62 -8.66 -5.95 -1.60
CA CYS A 62 -7.94 -4.69 -1.72
C CYS A 62 -7.61 -4.39 -3.17
N TYR A 63 -7.56 -3.10 -3.51
CA TYR A 63 -7.19 -2.61 -4.83
C TYR A 63 -6.09 -1.55 -4.69
N LEU A 64 -4.82 -2.00 -4.79
CA LEU A 64 -3.65 -1.14 -4.62
C LEU A 64 -3.10 -0.74 -5.98
N ASN A 65 -3.36 0.50 -6.34
CA ASN A 65 -3.18 1.02 -7.70
C ASN A 65 -1.72 1.35 -8.04
N SER A 66 -1.49 1.72 -9.30
CA SER A 66 -0.16 2.06 -9.84
C SER A 66 0.57 3.13 -8.99
N GLY A 67 1.89 2.95 -8.83
CA GLY A 67 2.74 3.81 -8.03
C GLY A 67 2.57 3.64 -6.52
N PHE A 68 1.80 2.65 -6.05
CA PHE A 68 1.64 2.35 -4.63
C PHE A 68 2.98 2.00 -3.98
N LYS A 69 3.23 2.54 -2.78
CA LYS A 69 4.46 2.27 -2.00
C LYS A 69 4.10 1.91 -0.56
N LEU A 70 4.66 0.80 -0.08
CA LEU A 70 4.53 0.35 1.31
C LEU A 70 5.93 0.13 1.89
N LEU A 71 6.25 0.93 2.91
CA LEU A 71 7.57 0.96 3.53
C LEU A 71 7.47 0.48 4.98
N THR A 72 8.26 -0.55 5.34
CA THR A 72 8.30 -1.08 6.71
C THR A 72 9.46 -0.52 7.53
N HIS A 73 10.39 0.19 6.91
CA HIS A 73 11.55 0.80 7.56
C HIS A 73 12.05 2.02 6.77
N ASP A 74 12.96 2.74 7.39
CA ASP A 74 13.72 3.84 6.77
C ASP A 74 15.18 3.79 7.24
N PHE A 75 15.99 4.74 6.75
CA PHE A 75 17.42 4.82 7.10
C PHE A 75 17.70 5.69 8.34
N VAL A 76 16.69 6.10 9.11
CA VAL A 76 16.88 6.89 10.35
C VAL A 76 17.81 6.14 11.32
N ALA A 77 17.72 4.82 11.42
CA ALA A 77 18.63 4.02 12.24
C ALA A 77 20.11 4.22 11.87
N GLY A 78 20.42 4.39 10.58
CA GLY A 78 21.77 4.70 10.11
C GLY A 78 22.23 6.10 10.53
N VAL A 79 21.36 7.10 10.41
CA VAL A 79 21.64 8.47 10.86
C VAL A 79 21.87 8.50 12.37
N MET A 80 21.01 7.87 13.16
CA MET A 80 21.12 7.82 14.61
C MET A 80 22.42 7.15 15.04
N ARG A 81 22.82 6.07 14.37
CA ARG A 81 24.09 5.40 14.62
C ARG A 81 25.32 6.31 14.44
N HIS A 82 25.31 7.14 13.39
CA HIS A 82 26.41 8.07 13.15
C HIS A 82 26.47 9.20 14.18
N VAL A 83 25.32 9.63 14.70
CA VAL A 83 25.24 10.73 15.68
C VAL A 83 25.50 10.25 17.10
N TYR A 84 24.93 9.12 17.49
CA TYR A 84 24.89 8.66 18.89
C TYR A 84 25.73 7.38 19.14
N GLY A 85 26.26 6.76 18.08
CA GLY A 85 26.99 5.48 18.21
C GLY A 85 26.11 4.27 18.47
N GLU A 86 24.78 4.43 18.53
CA GLU A 86 23.81 3.39 18.88
C GLU A 86 22.99 2.94 17.66
N PHE A 87 22.66 1.65 17.64
CA PHE A 87 21.69 1.12 16.67
C PHE A 87 20.29 1.16 17.25
N ILE A 88 19.47 2.06 16.73
CA ILE A 88 18.05 2.17 17.08
C ILE A 88 17.24 1.61 15.92
N ASN A 89 16.43 0.57 16.19
CA ASN A 89 15.58 -0.04 15.16
C ASN A 89 14.54 0.97 14.66
N SER A 90 14.52 1.20 13.34
CA SER A 90 13.58 2.11 12.69
C SER A 90 12.63 1.36 11.74
N SER A 91 12.07 0.26 12.19
CA SER A 91 11.06 -0.49 11.42
C SER A 91 9.75 -0.60 12.18
N GLY A 92 8.66 -0.78 11.43
CA GLY A 92 7.32 -0.93 11.98
C GLY A 92 6.44 -1.77 11.06
N ARG A 93 5.55 -2.55 11.66
CA ARG A 93 4.55 -3.36 10.94
C ARG A 93 3.60 -2.44 10.19
N VAL A 94 3.24 -2.82 8.96
CA VAL A 94 2.16 -2.20 8.19
C VAL A 94 1.07 -3.23 8.00
N THR A 95 -0.14 -2.87 8.42
CA THR A 95 -1.33 -3.70 8.25
C THR A 95 -2.35 -2.95 7.42
N ILE A 96 -2.82 -3.56 6.34
CA ILE A 96 -3.93 -3.08 5.53
C ILE A 96 -5.10 -4.02 5.76
N GLY A 97 -6.24 -3.50 6.17
CA GLY A 97 -7.48 -4.24 6.38
C GLY A 97 -8.11 -4.74 5.09
N ASN A 98 -9.37 -5.14 5.16
CA ASN A 98 -10.12 -5.64 4.01
C ASN A 98 -10.81 -4.48 3.26
N ASN A 99 -11.07 -4.69 1.95
CA ASN A 99 -11.78 -3.73 1.11
C ASN A 99 -11.13 -2.34 1.16
N VAL A 100 -9.82 -2.29 0.95
CA VAL A 100 -9.05 -1.03 0.91
C VAL A 100 -8.67 -0.71 -0.52
N GLY A 101 -9.13 0.45 -1.00
CA GLY A 101 -8.79 0.96 -2.32
C GLY A 101 -7.82 2.13 -2.26
N THR A 102 -6.89 2.22 -3.22
CA THR A 102 -6.02 3.38 -3.35
C THR A 102 -6.17 4.07 -4.70
N GLY A 103 -6.03 5.38 -4.73
CA GLY A 103 -5.68 6.11 -5.94
C GLY A 103 -4.23 5.85 -6.36
N TYR A 104 -3.77 6.54 -7.39
CA TYR A 104 -2.38 6.45 -7.87
C TYR A 104 -1.39 7.08 -6.89
N ASN A 105 -0.16 6.55 -6.86
CA ASN A 105 0.98 7.11 -6.13
C ASN A 105 0.75 7.29 -4.62
N VAL A 106 0.02 6.38 -3.98
CA VAL A 106 -0.15 6.39 -2.52
C VAL A 106 1.08 5.79 -1.85
N THR A 107 1.52 6.41 -0.77
CA THR A 107 2.63 5.90 0.06
C THR A 107 2.16 5.67 1.49
N ILE A 108 2.38 4.45 2.02
CA ILE A 108 2.13 4.10 3.41
C ILE A 108 3.46 3.89 4.12
N LEU A 109 3.66 4.60 5.23
CA LEU A 109 4.87 4.49 6.03
C LEU A 109 4.79 3.37 7.08
N LYS A 110 5.94 3.03 7.60
CA LYS A 110 6.12 2.05 8.68
C LYS A 110 5.25 2.35 9.90
N GLY A 111 4.77 1.28 10.54
CA GLY A 111 4.01 1.36 11.78
C GLY A 111 2.52 1.70 11.59
N VAL A 112 2.05 1.84 10.35
CA VAL A 112 0.66 2.25 10.04
C VAL A 112 -0.26 1.05 9.97
N THR A 113 -1.44 1.18 10.56
CA THR A 113 -2.58 0.29 10.40
C THR A 113 -3.71 1.01 9.66
N ILE A 114 -4.19 0.42 8.56
CA ILE A 114 -5.38 0.86 7.82
C ILE A 114 -6.51 -0.08 8.18
N GLY A 115 -7.64 0.48 8.62
CA GLY A 115 -8.86 -0.28 8.91
C GLY A 115 -9.55 -0.80 7.65
N ASP A 116 -10.67 -1.50 7.84
CA ASP A 116 -11.47 -2.01 6.74
C ASP A 116 -12.30 -0.90 6.06
N ASN A 117 -12.65 -1.11 4.78
CA ASN A 117 -13.49 -0.20 4.01
C ASN A 117 -12.91 1.22 3.94
N VAL A 118 -11.69 1.35 3.48
CA VAL A 118 -10.99 2.63 3.37
C VAL A 118 -10.65 2.92 1.91
N PHE A 119 -10.87 4.15 1.48
CA PHE A 119 -10.31 4.66 0.24
C PHE A 119 -9.24 5.72 0.52
N ILE A 120 -8.07 5.54 -0.06
CA ILE A 120 -6.94 6.48 0.06
C ILE A 120 -6.78 7.19 -1.28
N ALA A 121 -7.02 8.49 -1.30
CA ALA A 121 -6.95 9.28 -2.52
C ALA A 121 -5.53 9.35 -3.11
N ALA A 122 -5.47 9.61 -4.41
CA ALA A 122 -4.19 9.68 -5.14
C ALA A 122 -3.19 10.68 -4.51
N ASN A 123 -1.90 10.40 -4.64
CA ASN A 123 -0.77 11.20 -4.12
C ASN A 123 -0.80 11.41 -2.59
N SER A 124 -1.47 10.54 -1.85
CA SER A 124 -1.51 10.62 -0.38
C SER A 124 -0.30 9.98 0.28
N LEU A 125 0.17 10.61 1.37
CA LEU A 125 1.21 10.07 2.26
C LEU A 125 0.59 9.71 3.60
N VAL A 126 0.43 8.41 3.86
CA VAL A 126 -0.16 7.91 5.11
C VAL A 126 0.95 7.70 6.14
N THR A 127 0.92 8.50 7.20
CA THR A 127 1.94 8.52 8.27
C THR A 127 1.39 8.08 9.63
N LYS A 128 0.08 7.88 9.75
CA LYS A 128 -0.64 7.49 10.98
C LYS A 128 -1.72 6.50 10.64
N ASP A 129 -2.20 5.78 11.65
CA ASP A 129 -3.31 4.85 11.51
C ASP A 129 -4.55 5.53 10.94
N VAL A 130 -5.26 4.77 10.11
CA VAL A 130 -6.49 5.20 9.44
C VAL A 130 -7.64 4.34 9.97
N PRO A 131 -8.68 4.95 10.53
CA PRO A 131 -9.86 4.19 10.97
C PRO A 131 -10.59 3.58 9.77
N GLY A 132 -11.40 2.55 10.02
CA GLY A 132 -12.24 1.97 8.98
C GLY A 132 -13.38 2.89 8.52
N ASN A 133 -14.02 2.53 7.39
CA ASN A 133 -15.22 3.18 6.83
C ASN A 133 -15.03 4.65 6.48
N CYS A 134 -13.87 5.03 5.95
CA CYS A 134 -13.60 6.44 5.62
C CYS A 134 -12.80 6.61 4.32
N ILE A 135 -12.76 7.85 3.86
CA ILE A 135 -11.92 8.34 2.78
C ILE A 135 -10.85 9.25 3.38
N VAL A 136 -9.59 9.00 3.01
CA VAL A 136 -8.46 9.82 3.44
C VAL A 136 -7.74 10.41 2.23
N ALA A 137 -7.17 11.60 2.39
CA ALA A 137 -6.40 12.28 1.36
C ALA A 137 -5.33 13.19 1.94
N GLY A 138 -4.31 13.49 1.12
CA GLY A 138 -3.32 14.52 1.39
C GLY A 138 -1.97 13.99 1.86
N SER A 139 -1.04 14.92 2.09
CA SER A 139 0.33 14.64 2.56
C SER A 139 0.68 15.63 3.71
N PRO A 140 0.62 15.18 4.98
CA PRO A 140 0.16 13.86 5.44
C PRO A 140 -1.34 13.63 5.24
N ALA A 141 -1.74 12.38 5.02
CA ALA A 141 -3.14 12.00 4.81
C ALA A 141 -3.99 12.25 6.07
N LYS A 142 -5.19 12.76 5.84
CA LYS A 142 -6.21 13.01 6.87
C LYS A 142 -7.54 12.45 6.42
N VAL A 143 -8.41 12.07 7.36
CA VAL A 143 -9.80 11.71 7.07
C VAL A 143 -10.51 12.92 6.45
N ILE A 144 -11.10 12.70 5.28
CA ILE A 144 -11.87 13.70 4.53
C ILE A 144 -13.35 13.58 4.84
N CYS A 145 -13.86 12.35 4.85
CA CYS A 145 -15.24 12.03 5.19
C CYS A 145 -15.38 10.53 5.46
N THR A 146 -16.51 10.13 6.02
CA THR A 146 -16.93 8.75 6.10
C THR A 146 -17.41 8.24 4.73
N LEU A 147 -17.45 6.91 4.54
CA LEU A 147 -18.02 6.33 3.32
C LEU A 147 -19.52 6.65 3.20
N ASP A 148 -20.25 6.71 4.33
CA ASP A 148 -21.67 7.06 4.31
C ASP A 148 -21.89 8.51 3.84
N GLU A 149 -21.12 9.46 4.38
CA GLU A 149 -21.19 10.86 3.91
C GLU A 149 -20.84 10.97 2.42
N TYR A 150 -19.82 10.27 1.96
CA TYR A 150 -19.46 10.25 0.54
C TYR A 150 -20.58 9.66 -0.31
N ARG A 151 -21.15 8.53 0.12
CA ARG A 151 -22.27 7.87 -0.54
C ARG A 151 -23.47 8.82 -0.66
N GLN A 152 -23.88 9.47 0.43
CA GLN A 152 -25.00 10.42 0.40
C GLN A 152 -24.75 11.57 -0.58
N LYS A 153 -23.55 12.14 -0.57
CA LYS A 153 -23.16 13.19 -1.51
C LYS A 153 -23.23 12.71 -2.96
N ARG A 154 -22.81 11.49 -3.26
CA ARG A 154 -22.84 10.94 -4.62
C ARG A 154 -24.26 10.59 -5.10
N LEU A 155 -25.13 10.14 -4.19
CA LEU A 155 -26.54 9.91 -4.51
C LEU A 155 -27.30 11.20 -4.84
N MET A 156 -26.85 12.34 -4.35
CA MET A 156 -27.41 13.65 -4.66
C MET A 156 -26.85 14.25 -5.98
N CYS A 157 -25.75 13.73 -6.48
CA CYS A 157 -25.21 14.11 -7.76
C CYS A 157 -25.95 13.34 -8.87
N ASN A 158 -26.35 14.05 -9.93
CA ASN A 158 -27.21 13.61 -11.03
C ASN A 158 -27.04 12.13 -11.41
N GLU A 159 -28.17 11.40 -11.46
CA GLU A 159 -28.20 9.97 -11.80
C GLU A 159 -27.62 9.69 -13.21
N GLU A 160 -27.67 10.62 -14.15
CA GLU A 160 -27.10 10.47 -15.49
C GLU A 160 -25.57 10.31 -15.49
N GLU A 161 -24.81 11.13 -14.74
CA GLU A 161 -23.35 11.00 -14.63
C GLU A 161 -22.93 9.69 -13.96
N ALA A 162 -23.71 9.22 -12.98
CA ALA A 162 -23.44 7.96 -12.28
C ALA A 162 -23.69 6.74 -13.17
N LEU A 163 -24.72 6.80 -14.03
CA LEU A 163 -25.06 5.73 -14.98
C LEU A 163 -24.04 5.63 -16.12
N ASP A 164 -23.56 6.75 -16.66
CA ASP A 164 -22.54 6.74 -17.70
C ASP A 164 -21.19 6.22 -17.17
N TYR A 165 -20.83 6.57 -15.95
CA TYR A 165 -19.64 6.02 -15.29
C TYR A 165 -19.78 4.50 -15.07
N ALA A 166 -20.92 4.04 -14.54
CA ALA A 166 -21.15 2.60 -14.33
C ALA A 166 -21.10 1.82 -15.67
N ARG A 167 -21.67 2.34 -16.74
CA ARG A 167 -21.61 1.73 -18.09
C ARG A 167 -20.21 1.70 -18.68
N SER A 168 -19.33 2.61 -18.29
CA SER A 168 -17.95 2.68 -18.80
C SER A 168 -16.99 1.68 -18.13
N ILE A 169 -17.36 1.11 -16.96
CA ILE A 169 -16.52 0.22 -16.17
C ILE A 169 -16.92 -1.26 -16.31
N TRP A 170 -18.18 -1.56 -16.70
CA TRP A 170 -18.74 -2.90 -16.88
C TRP A 170 -19.08 -3.19 -18.34
#